data_bf307fd743a0f1fbec5282df9b0b293c
#
_entry.id   bf307fd743a0f1fbec5282df9b0b293c
#
_cell.length_a   1.000
_cell.length_b   1.000
_cell.length_c   1.000
_cell.angle_alpha   90.00
_cell.angle_beta   90.00
_cell.angle_gamma   90.00
#
_symmetry.space_group_name_H-M   'P 1'
#
loop_
_entity.id
_entity.type
_entity.pdbx_description
1 polymer ?
#
loop_
_entity_poly.entity_id
_entity_poly.type
_entity_poly.pdbx_seq_one_letter_code
_entity_poly.pdbx_strand_id
1 'polypeptide(L)'
;MVTIGMNYKMIPGKEKIFEDAFVNVIKVMNEMEGHSKSCLYKDVSDPQSYLIVSEWNSDDAYNDFIQSDKFKGVVDWGKENILAGRPSHKVYKN
;
A
#
# COMPACT_ATOMS: atom_id res chain seq x y z
N MET A 1 -7.11 17.20 3.61
CA MET A 1 -6.29 15.99 3.81
C MET A 1 -7.15 14.74 3.75
N VAL A 2 -6.65 13.68 3.17
CA VAL A 2 -7.35 12.40 3.12
C VAL A 2 -6.49 11.30 3.70
N THR A 3 -7.12 10.30 4.29
CA THR A 3 -6.47 9.10 4.81
C THR A 3 -6.92 7.91 3.97
N ILE A 4 -5.97 7.15 3.45
CA ILE A 4 -6.24 5.99 2.59
C ILE A 4 -5.82 4.73 3.32
N GLY A 5 -6.73 3.76 3.41
CA GLY A 5 -6.43 2.42 3.90
C GLY A 5 -6.31 1.47 2.72
N MET A 6 -5.17 0.79 2.60
CA MET A 6 -4.94 -0.22 1.56
C MET A 6 -4.73 -1.56 2.24
N ASN A 7 -5.66 -2.49 2.04
CA ASN A 7 -5.61 -3.81 2.64
C ASN A 7 -5.03 -4.83 1.67
N TYR A 8 -4.08 -5.63 2.17
CA TYR A 8 -3.38 -6.64 1.38
C TYR A 8 -3.41 -7.97 2.10
N LYS A 9 -3.72 -9.04 1.38
CA LYS A 9 -3.68 -10.40 1.89
C LYS A 9 -2.53 -11.15 1.24
N MET A 10 -1.63 -11.70 2.07
CA MET A 10 -0.44 -12.40 1.57
C MET A 10 -0.69 -13.88 1.40
N ILE A 11 0.02 -14.49 0.46
CA ILE A 11 0.17 -15.96 0.40
C ILE A 11 0.99 -16.36 1.62
N PRO A 12 0.60 -17.45 2.33
CA PRO A 12 1.38 -17.90 3.49
C PRO A 12 2.85 -18.11 3.16
N GLY A 13 3.73 -17.60 3.99
CA GLY A 13 5.18 -17.67 3.79
C GLY A 13 5.77 -16.50 3.03
N LYS A 14 4.95 -15.55 2.54
CA LYS A 14 5.43 -14.41 1.77
C LYS A 14 5.42 -13.10 2.56
N GLU A 15 5.10 -13.15 3.85
CA GLU A 15 4.93 -11.97 4.68
C GLU A 15 6.19 -11.10 4.72
N LYS A 16 7.35 -11.71 4.91
CA LYS A 16 8.60 -10.96 4.99
C LYS A 16 8.96 -10.29 3.66
N ILE A 17 8.66 -10.95 2.55
CA ILE A 17 8.91 -10.39 1.22
C ILE A 17 8.06 -9.12 1.04
N PHE A 18 6.81 -9.16 1.50
CA PHE A 18 5.94 -8.00 1.45
C PHE A 18 6.46 -6.87 2.35
N GLU A 19 6.89 -7.19 3.57
CA GLU A 19 7.42 -6.18 4.50
C GLU A 19 8.67 -5.50 3.91
N ASP A 20 9.54 -6.26 3.29
CA ASP A 20 10.74 -5.72 2.63
C ASP A 20 10.35 -4.86 1.41
N ALA A 21 9.36 -5.30 0.63
CA ALA A 21 8.88 -4.54 -0.52
C ALA A 21 8.24 -3.21 -0.10
N PHE A 22 7.59 -3.17 1.06
CA PHE A 22 6.97 -1.95 1.59
C PHE A 22 8.00 -0.82 1.74
N VAL A 23 9.23 -1.15 2.12
CA VAL A 23 10.30 -0.14 2.26
C VAL A 23 10.52 0.58 0.92
N ASN A 24 10.46 -0.15 -0.19
CA ASN A 24 10.59 0.46 -1.52
C ASN A 24 9.36 1.27 -1.91
N VAL A 25 8.17 0.80 -1.52
CA VAL A 25 6.92 1.52 -1.77
C VAL A 25 6.93 2.87 -1.04
N ILE A 26 7.40 2.88 0.19
CA ILE A 26 7.53 4.12 0.98
C ILE A 26 8.45 5.12 0.27
N LYS A 27 9.56 4.66 -0.31
CA LYS A 27 10.47 5.53 -1.05
C LYS A 27 9.76 6.18 -2.24
N VAL A 28 8.96 5.40 -2.97
CA VAL A 28 8.17 5.93 -4.09
C VAL A 28 7.16 6.96 -3.59
N MET A 29 6.44 6.66 -2.52
CA MET A 29 5.46 7.59 -1.93
C MET A 29 6.11 8.90 -1.51
N ASN A 30 7.30 8.84 -0.90
CA ASN A 30 8.00 10.03 -0.43
C ASN A 30 8.50 10.91 -1.58
N GLU A 31 8.64 10.38 -2.78
CA GLU A 31 8.96 11.14 -3.98
C GLU A 31 7.73 11.81 -4.61
N MET A 32 6.52 11.41 -4.19
CA MET A 32 5.28 11.93 -4.75
C MET A 32 4.86 13.21 -4.03
N GLU A 33 4.43 14.19 -4.81
CA GLU A 33 3.88 15.41 -4.25
C GLU A 33 2.56 15.12 -3.55
N GLY A 34 2.38 15.69 -2.37
CA GLY A 34 1.15 15.54 -1.60
C GLY A 34 1.12 14.40 -0.60
N HIS A 35 2.12 13.52 -0.63
CA HIS A 35 2.24 12.46 0.38
C HIS A 35 2.73 13.04 1.70
N SER A 36 2.06 12.69 2.80
CA SER A 36 2.44 13.14 4.14
C SER A 36 3.08 12.01 4.94
N LYS A 37 2.36 10.90 5.13
CA LYS A 37 2.83 9.83 6.02
C LYS A 37 2.19 8.50 5.61
N SER A 38 2.94 7.40 5.75
CA SER A 38 2.41 6.05 5.57
C SER A 38 2.96 5.12 6.64
N CYS A 39 2.10 4.22 7.13
CA CYS A 39 2.47 3.20 8.09
C CYS A 39 1.92 1.85 7.65
N LEU A 40 2.68 0.79 7.94
CA LEU A 40 2.27 -0.58 7.69
C LEU A 40 1.84 -1.23 9.00
N TYR A 41 0.65 -1.82 8.99
CA TYR A 41 0.11 -2.54 10.14
C TYR A 41 -0.19 -3.99 9.77
N LYS A 42 -0.09 -4.86 10.74
CA LYS A 42 -0.40 -6.28 10.59
C LYS A 42 -1.58 -6.63 11.49
N ASP A 43 -2.50 -7.44 10.98
CA ASP A 43 -3.64 -7.90 11.75
C ASP A 43 -3.16 -8.90 12.82
N VAL A 44 -3.55 -8.67 14.07
CA VAL A 44 -3.14 -9.51 15.19
C VAL A 44 -3.72 -10.93 15.06
N SER A 45 -4.91 -11.04 14.49
CA SER A 45 -5.59 -12.33 14.34
C SER A 45 -5.30 -13.04 13.02
N ASP A 46 -4.67 -12.37 12.05
CA ASP A 46 -4.39 -12.94 10.73
C ASP A 46 -3.01 -12.50 10.26
N PRO A 47 -1.98 -13.34 10.43
CA PRO A 47 -0.61 -12.95 10.10
C PRO A 47 -0.37 -12.70 8.61
N GLN A 48 -1.29 -13.05 7.73
CA GLN A 48 -1.20 -12.76 6.30
C GLN A 48 -1.93 -11.47 5.89
N SER A 49 -2.62 -10.81 6.82
CA SER A 49 -3.39 -9.59 6.52
C SER A 49 -2.63 -8.35 6.95
N TYR A 50 -2.43 -7.43 6.00
CA TYR A 50 -1.72 -6.17 6.23
C TYR A 50 -2.59 -4.98 5.83
N LEU A 51 -2.36 -3.85 6.50
CA LEU A 51 -3.01 -2.59 6.18
C LEU A 51 -1.95 -1.50 6.08
N ILE A 52 -1.93 -0.80 4.95
CA ILE A 52 -1.13 0.42 4.81
C ILE A 52 -2.07 1.60 5.00
N VAL A 53 -1.78 2.44 5.97
CA VAL A 53 -2.52 3.68 6.19
C VAL A 53 -1.65 4.83 5.70
N SER A 54 -2.14 5.57 4.70
CA SER A 54 -1.42 6.68 4.08
C SER A 54 -2.21 7.97 4.24
N GLU A 55 -1.51 9.06 4.53
CA GLU A 55 -2.09 10.39 4.60
C GLU A 55 -1.59 11.23 3.43
N TRP A 56 -2.51 11.85 2.69
CA TRP A 56 -2.25 12.65 1.49
C TRP A 56 -2.94 14.00 1.60
N ASN A 57 -2.38 15.01 0.94
CA ASN A 57 -2.96 16.36 0.94
C ASN A 57 -4.33 16.42 0.26
N SER A 58 -4.55 15.56 -0.74
CA SER A 58 -5.78 15.54 -1.52
C SER A 58 -6.01 14.20 -2.16
N ASP A 59 -7.24 13.96 -2.63
CA ASP A 59 -7.59 12.77 -3.41
C ASP A 59 -6.77 12.73 -4.70
N ASP A 60 -6.53 13.87 -5.33
CA ASP A 60 -5.78 13.95 -6.58
C ASP A 60 -4.36 13.46 -6.44
N ALA A 61 -3.70 13.85 -5.33
CA ALA A 61 -2.34 13.39 -5.06
C ALA A 61 -2.28 11.86 -4.92
N TYR A 62 -3.22 11.28 -4.20
CA TYR A 62 -3.32 9.83 -4.08
C TYR A 62 -3.61 9.16 -5.43
N ASN A 63 -4.54 9.72 -6.20
CA ASN A 63 -4.88 9.17 -7.52
C ASN A 63 -3.68 9.19 -8.46
N ASP A 64 -2.88 10.25 -8.44
CA ASP A 64 -1.65 10.32 -9.22
C ASP A 64 -0.68 9.21 -8.84
N PHE A 65 -0.58 8.90 -7.55
CA PHE A 65 0.28 7.83 -7.07
C PHE A 65 -0.18 6.46 -7.59
N ILE A 66 -1.47 6.13 -7.44
CA ILE A 66 -1.96 4.80 -7.85
C ILE A 66 -1.98 4.62 -9.37
N GLN A 67 -1.93 5.73 -10.12
CA GLN A 67 -1.85 5.69 -11.58
C GLN A 67 -0.40 5.70 -12.09
N SER A 68 0.57 5.88 -11.20
CA SER A 68 1.98 5.90 -11.60
C SER A 68 2.44 4.52 -12.06
N ASP A 69 3.37 4.49 -13.01
CA ASP A 69 3.94 3.25 -13.51
C ASP A 69 4.66 2.48 -12.42
N LYS A 70 5.32 3.19 -11.51
CA LYS A 70 6.03 2.58 -10.38
C LYS A 70 5.08 1.81 -9.47
N PHE A 71 3.95 2.40 -9.13
CA PHE A 71 2.96 1.73 -8.27
C PHE A 71 2.33 0.54 -9.00
N LYS A 72 1.94 0.71 -10.25
CA LYS A 72 1.36 -0.36 -11.06
C LYS A 72 2.31 -1.54 -11.18
N GLY A 73 3.60 -1.28 -11.38
CA GLY A 73 4.62 -2.32 -11.45
C GLY A 73 4.73 -3.10 -10.15
N VAL A 74 4.70 -2.41 -9.00
CA VAL A 74 4.75 -3.05 -7.69
C VAL A 74 3.50 -3.92 -7.46
N VAL A 75 2.32 -3.42 -7.81
CA VAL A 75 1.07 -4.16 -7.64
C VAL A 75 1.05 -5.40 -8.53
N ASP A 76 1.45 -5.29 -9.78
CA ASP A 76 1.50 -6.43 -10.71
C ASP A 76 2.47 -7.50 -10.21
N TRP A 77 3.66 -7.08 -9.77
CA TRP A 77 4.63 -7.99 -9.19
C TRP A 77 4.05 -8.70 -7.96
N GLY A 78 3.37 -7.93 -7.09
CA GLY A 78 2.78 -8.47 -5.87
C GLY A 78 1.70 -9.50 -6.16
N LYS A 79 0.79 -9.20 -7.10
CA LYS A 79 -0.28 -10.12 -7.47
C LYS A 79 0.26 -11.45 -8.02
N GLU A 80 1.35 -11.39 -8.77
CA GLU A 80 1.96 -12.58 -9.35
C GLU A 80 2.74 -13.43 -8.35
N ASN A 81 3.32 -12.79 -7.33
CA ASN A 81 4.32 -13.43 -6.49
C ASN A 81 3.93 -13.62 -5.03
N ILE A 82 3.20 -12.68 -4.42
CA ILE A 82 3.00 -12.66 -2.98
C ILE A 82 1.57 -12.45 -2.50
N LEU A 83 0.70 -11.87 -3.33
CA LEU A 83 -0.66 -11.54 -2.90
C LEU A 83 -1.62 -12.73 -3.12
N ALA A 84 -2.44 -13.00 -2.10
CA ALA A 84 -3.49 -14.03 -2.19
C ALA A 84 -4.72 -13.55 -2.94
N GLY A 85 -4.84 -12.23 -3.18
CA GLY A 85 -5.96 -11.65 -3.89
C GLY A 85 -5.69 -10.20 -4.21
N ARG A 86 -6.68 -9.51 -4.77
CA ARG A 86 -6.54 -8.10 -5.10
C ARG A 86 -6.49 -7.24 -3.84
N PRO A 87 -5.59 -6.23 -3.79
CA PRO A 87 -5.64 -5.25 -2.72
C PRO A 87 -6.96 -4.49 -2.74
N SER A 88 -7.48 -4.14 -1.58
CA SER A 88 -8.66 -3.28 -1.47
C SER A 88 -8.26 -1.94 -0.87
N HIS A 89 -8.90 -0.87 -1.34
CA HIS A 89 -8.62 0.48 -0.91
C HIS A 89 -9.86 1.11 -0.28
N LYS A 90 -9.65 1.89 0.77
CA LYS A 90 -10.73 2.64 1.40
C LYS A 90 -10.24 4.06 1.69
N VAL A 91 -11.05 5.04 1.32
CA VAL A 91 -10.73 6.46 1.52
C VAL A 91 -11.49 6.98 2.73
N TYR A 92 -10.77 7.60 3.65
CA TYR A 92 -11.34 8.28 4.81
C TYR A 92 -11.07 9.77 4.65
N LYS A 93 -12.12 10.56 4.53
CA LYS A 93 -11.99 12.02 4.42
C LYS A 93 -12.11 12.66 5.79
N ASN A 94 -11.14 13.49 6.10
CA ASN A 94 -11.09 14.21 7.36
C ASN A 94 -11.80 15.55 7.25
#